data_96f16f13146b870df2f328b41a3e589a
#
_entry.id   96f16f13146b870df2f328b41a3e589a
#
_cell.length_a   1.000
_cell.length_b   1.000
_cell.length_c   1.000
_cell.angle_alpha   90.00
_cell.angle_beta   90.00
_cell.angle_gamma   90.00
#
_symmetry.space_group_name_H-M   'P 1'
#
loop_
_entity.id
_entity.type
_entity.pdbx_description
1 polymer ?
#
loop_
_entity_poly.entity_id
_entity_poly.type
_entity_poly.pdbx_seq_one_letter_code
_entity_poly.pdbx_strand_id
1 'polypeptide(L)'
;KNVYPDLKKDFIEKGLVKIEFRHFPLDIAAFNASKIGQCNNDGKSKIMHILYSGQKKWAKGKTPEEAKANLKKFLVDEGVNLDFEKCIANKAIEDYVLNDRIEGVKKFKVNATPTIIINGKKFEKALNYKNLKKYLEKLI
;
A
#
# COMPACT_ATOMS: atom_id res chain seq x y z
N LYS A 1 -8.26 1.30 7.19
CA LYS A 1 -7.93 0.60 8.46
C LYS A 1 -9.10 -0.26 8.97
N ASN A 2 -10.33 0.22 8.90
CA ASN A 2 -11.49 -0.46 9.49
C ASN A 2 -12.10 -1.56 8.59
N VAL A 3 -11.75 -1.61 7.32
CA VAL A 3 -12.31 -2.57 6.35
C VAL A 3 -11.49 -3.87 6.30
N TYR A 4 -10.18 -3.75 6.39
CA TYR A 4 -9.28 -4.89 6.17
C TYR A 4 -9.42 -6.03 7.18
N PRO A 5 -9.55 -5.80 8.50
CA PRO A 5 -9.71 -6.90 9.46
C PRO A 5 -10.92 -7.78 9.17
N ASP A 6 -12.07 -7.17 8.87
CA ASP A 6 -13.29 -7.90 8.54
C ASP A 6 -13.20 -8.60 7.19
N LEU A 7 -12.60 -7.95 6.18
CA LEU A 7 -12.33 -8.54 4.88
C LEU A 7 -11.43 -9.77 5.00
N LYS A 8 -10.37 -9.66 5.81
CA LYS A 8 -9.44 -10.75 6.07
C LYS A 8 -10.17 -11.96 6.65
N LYS A 9 -10.90 -11.77 7.73
CA LYS A 9 -11.63 -12.82 8.45
C LYS A 9 -12.70 -13.49 7.58
N ASP A 10 -13.50 -12.70 6.88
CA ASP A 10 -14.68 -13.20 6.20
C ASP A 10 -14.39 -13.77 4.81
N PHE A 11 -13.33 -13.32 4.15
CA PHE A 11 -13.05 -13.69 2.76
C PHE A 11 -11.64 -14.22 2.51
N ILE A 12 -10.60 -13.55 2.99
CA ILE A 12 -9.21 -13.91 2.66
C ILE A 12 -8.82 -15.22 3.33
N GLU A 13 -9.05 -15.35 4.65
CA GLU A 13 -8.71 -16.55 5.42
C GLU A 13 -9.53 -17.77 4.99
N LYS A 14 -10.68 -17.53 4.38
CA LYS A 14 -11.53 -18.60 3.81
C LYS A 14 -11.15 -18.95 2.37
N GLY A 15 -10.14 -18.30 1.80
CA GLY A 15 -9.72 -18.55 0.43
C GLY A 15 -10.68 -18.07 -0.66
N LEU A 16 -11.68 -17.25 -0.31
CA LEU A 16 -12.68 -16.73 -1.23
C LEU A 16 -12.19 -15.52 -2.05
N VAL A 17 -11.25 -14.76 -1.49
CA VAL A 17 -10.70 -13.54 -2.09
C VAL A 17 -9.19 -13.51 -1.89
N LYS A 18 -8.48 -13.10 -2.92
CA LYS A 18 -7.06 -12.72 -2.86
C LYS A 18 -6.95 -11.21 -2.95
N ILE A 19 -6.17 -10.58 -2.09
CA ILE A 19 -5.88 -9.16 -2.14
C ILE A 19 -4.45 -8.92 -2.61
N GLU A 20 -4.27 -7.92 -3.45
CA GLU A 20 -2.97 -7.42 -3.89
C GLU A 20 -2.90 -5.92 -3.61
N PHE A 21 -1.86 -5.51 -2.89
CA PHE A 21 -1.58 -4.09 -2.65
C PHE A 21 -0.69 -3.56 -3.78
N ARG A 22 -1.15 -2.51 -4.45
CA ARG A 22 -0.42 -1.83 -5.52
C ARG A 22 -0.02 -0.43 -5.06
N HIS A 23 1.10 0.05 -5.58
CA HIS A 23 1.65 1.35 -5.19
C HIS A 23 1.04 2.50 -5.99
N PHE A 24 0.63 3.54 -5.29
CA PHE A 24 0.15 4.79 -5.91
C PHE A 24 0.59 5.99 -5.06
N PRO A 25 1.91 6.28 -4.98
CA PRO A 25 2.41 7.39 -4.17
C PRO A 25 1.97 8.74 -4.72
N LEU A 26 1.51 9.62 -3.84
CA LEU A 26 1.04 10.96 -4.18
C LEU A 26 2.09 12.05 -3.87
N ASP A 27 3.09 11.73 -3.08
CA ASP A 27 4.17 12.63 -2.68
C ASP A 27 5.47 11.85 -2.44
N ILE A 28 6.54 12.59 -2.11
CA ILE A 28 7.88 11.98 -1.92
C ILE A 28 7.92 11.06 -0.69
N ALA A 29 7.21 11.40 0.39
CA ALA A 29 7.15 10.53 1.57
C ALA A 29 6.48 9.19 1.25
N ALA A 30 5.35 9.23 0.55
CA ALA A 30 4.65 8.04 0.08
C ALA A 30 5.49 7.25 -0.93
N PHE A 31 6.23 7.92 -1.80
CA PHE A 31 7.12 7.29 -2.76
C PHE A 31 8.24 6.51 -2.08
N ASN A 32 8.90 7.10 -1.10
CA ASN A 32 9.93 6.42 -0.31
C ASN A 32 9.35 5.24 0.47
N ALA A 33 8.19 5.39 1.09
CA ALA A 33 7.51 4.30 1.79
C ALA A 33 7.14 3.15 0.84
N SER A 34 6.69 3.46 -0.37
CA SER A 34 6.41 2.46 -1.41
C SER A 34 7.66 1.67 -1.81
N LYS A 35 8.80 2.34 -1.96
CA LYS A 35 10.08 1.68 -2.23
C LYS A 35 10.46 0.71 -1.11
N ILE A 36 10.32 1.14 0.14
CA ILE A 36 10.59 0.29 1.31
C ILE A 36 9.65 -0.92 1.33
N GLY A 37 8.37 -0.71 1.10
CA GLY A 37 7.39 -1.79 1.02
C GLY A 37 7.71 -2.82 -0.06
N GLN A 38 8.17 -2.36 -1.21
CA GLN A 38 8.57 -3.23 -2.31
C GLN A 38 9.91 -3.93 -2.06
N CYS A 39 10.87 -3.25 -1.45
CA CYS A 39 12.19 -3.79 -1.16
C CYS A 39 12.15 -4.96 -0.18
N ASN A 40 11.28 -4.89 0.80
CA ASN A 40 11.11 -5.92 1.83
C ASN A 40 9.80 -6.73 1.62
N ASN A 41 9.45 -6.98 0.38
CA ASN A 41 8.25 -7.73 0.02
C ASN A 41 8.51 -9.24 0.15
N ASP A 42 7.93 -9.84 1.18
CA ASP A 42 7.98 -11.28 1.43
C ASP A 42 6.75 -12.05 0.87
N GLY A 43 5.94 -11.38 0.07
CA GLY A 43 4.68 -11.92 -0.46
C GLY A 43 3.53 -11.95 0.55
N LYS A 44 3.76 -11.55 1.80
CA LYS A 44 2.77 -11.56 2.89
C LYS A 44 2.26 -10.16 3.26
N SER A 45 2.79 -9.13 2.63
CA SER A 45 2.42 -7.72 2.84
C SER A 45 2.63 -7.21 4.28
N LYS A 46 3.46 -7.88 5.08
CA LYS A 46 3.72 -7.50 6.49
C LYS A 46 4.25 -6.07 6.60
N ILE A 47 5.25 -5.73 5.81
CA ILE A 47 5.84 -4.39 5.82
C ILE A 47 4.82 -3.32 5.41
N MET A 48 3.93 -3.62 4.47
CA MET A 48 2.87 -2.70 4.05
C MET A 48 1.89 -2.41 5.18
N HIS A 49 1.53 -3.42 5.97
CA HIS A 49 0.67 -3.22 7.14
C HIS A 49 1.33 -2.36 8.21
N ILE A 50 2.62 -2.55 8.46
CA ILE A 50 3.41 -1.71 9.38
C ILE A 50 3.41 -0.26 8.90
N LEU A 51 3.70 -0.02 7.63
CA LEU A 51 3.72 1.31 7.03
C LEU A 51 2.35 2.00 7.10
N TYR A 52 1.27 1.32 6.73
CA TYR A 52 -0.09 1.89 6.81
C TYR A 52 -0.50 2.18 8.25
N SER A 53 -0.21 1.28 9.18
CA SER A 53 -0.55 1.47 10.59
C SER A 53 0.16 2.68 11.22
N GLY A 54 1.40 2.91 10.84
CA GLY A 54 2.25 3.99 11.35
C GLY A 54 2.27 5.25 10.49
N GLN A 55 1.42 5.39 9.48
CA GLN A 55 1.49 6.48 8.50
C GLN A 55 1.59 7.87 9.13
N LYS A 56 0.86 8.14 10.20
CA LYS A 56 0.91 9.42 10.92
C LYS A 56 2.27 9.71 11.56
N LYS A 57 3.07 8.68 11.81
CA LYS A 57 4.40 8.81 12.43
C LYS A 57 5.47 9.16 11.42
N TRP A 58 5.44 8.56 10.23
CA TRP A 58 6.47 8.75 9.22
C TRP A 58 6.08 9.72 8.10
N ALA A 59 4.80 9.87 7.78
CA ALA A 59 4.32 10.73 6.69
C ALA A 59 4.29 12.20 7.12
N LYS A 60 5.42 12.71 7.56
CA LYS A 60 5.60 14.08 8.02
C LYS A 60 7.02 14.57 7.71
N GLY A 61 7.20 15.86 7.71
CA GLY A 61 8.45 16.52 7.38
C GLY A 61 8.24 17.67 6.40
N LYS A 62 9.00 18.74 6.55
CA LYS A 62 8.89 19.92 5.70
C LYS A 62 9.76 19.82 4.43
N THR A 63 10.76 18.95 4.46
CA THR A 63 11.69 18.71 3.36
C THR A 63 11.74 17.23 3.00
N PRO A 64 12.17 16.86 1.78
CA PRO A 64 12.40 15.47 1.41
C PRO A 64 13.37 14.75 2.36
N GLU A 65 14.38 15.43 2.85
CA GLU A 65 15.37 14.89 3.80
C GLU A 65 14.74 14.57 5.15
N GLU A 66 13.90 15.48 5.67
CA GLU A 66 13.15 15.24 6.92
C GLU A 66 12.16 14.08 6.78
N ALA A 67 11.44 14.01 5.68
CA ALA A 67 10.52 12.92 5.39
C ALA A 67 11.24 11.56 5.34
N LYS A 68 12.40 11.52 4.69
CA LYS A 68 13.27 10.35 4.63
C LYS A 68 13.78 9.94 6.02
N ALA A 69 14.24 10.89 6.82
CA ALA A 69 14.72 10.65 8.18
C ALA A 69 13.60 10.13 9.11
N ASN A 70 12.40 10.69 9.01
CA ASN A 70 11.24 10.25 9.78
C ASN A 70 10.84 8.80 9.43
N LEU A 71 10.86 8.45 8.15
CA LEU A 71 10.57 7.09 7.70
C LEU A 71 11.63 6.10 8.22
N LYS A 72 12.90 6.45 8.09
CA LYS A 72 14.01 5.61 8.60
C LYS A 72 13.90 5.38 10.10
N LYS A 73 13.66 6.43 10.87
CA LYS A 73 13.47 6.34 12.32
C LYS A 73 12.28 5.45 12.67
N PHE A 74 11.16 5.64 11.99
CA PHE A 74 9.96 4.82 12.20
C PHE A 74 10.25 3.33 12.00
N LEU A 75 10.93 2.96 10.93
CA LEU A 75 11.27 1.57 10.63
C LEU A 75 12.19 0.96 11.70
N VAL A 76 13.17 1.72 12.17
CA VAL A 76 14.04 1.28 13.30
C VAL A 76 13.22 1.07 14.57
N ASP A 77 12.36 2.01 14.91
CA ASP A 77 11.50 1.94 16.10
C ASP A 77 10.53 0.74 16.04
N GLU A 78 10.09 0.34 14.85
CA GLU A 78 9.23 -0.83 14.63
C GLU A 78 10.02 -2.16 14.51
N GLY A 79 11.34 -2.11 14.64
CA GLY A 79 12.18 -3.30 14.56
C GLY A 79 12.31 -3.89 13.15
N VAL A 80 12.05 -3.11 12.11
CA VAL A 80 12.21 -3.54 10.73
C VAL A 80 13.68 -3.53 10.35
N ASN A 81 14.23 -4.71 10.08
CA ASN A 81 15.63 -4.88 9.70
C ASN A 81 15.76 -4.92 8.18
N LEU A 82 16.29 -3.83 7.60
CA LEU A 82 16.60 -3.72 6.18
C LEU A 82 17.69 -2.66 5.95
N ASP A 83 18.36 -2.75 4.82
CA ASP A 83 19.28 -1.71 4.37
C ASP A 83 18.49 -0.58 3.72
N PHE A 84 18.13 0.42 4.51
CA PHE A 84 17.27 1.54 4.11
C PHE A 84 17.84 2.30 2.90
N GLU A 85 19.12 2.67 2.95
CA GLU A 85 19.73 3.46 1.88
C GLU A 85 19.83 2.69 0.56
N LYS A 86 20.13 1.39 0.63
CA LYS A 86 20.15 0.51 -0.54
C LYS A 86 18.76 0.36 -1.16
N CYS A 87 17.72 0.19 -0.33
CA CYS A 87 16.34 0.10 -0.81
C CYS A 87 15.89 1.40 -1.50
N ILE A 88 16.17 2.56 -0.90
CA ILE A 88 15.82 3.87 -1.46
C ILE A 88 16.56 4.13 -2.79
N ALA A 89 17.81 3.74 -2.90
CA ALA A 89 18.63 3.94 -4.09
C ALA A 89 18.43 2.91 -5.20
N ASN A 90 17.65 1.86 -4.96
CA ASN A 90 17.48 0.76 -5.93
C ASN A 90 16.60 1.21 -7.12
N LYS A 91 17.20 1.32 -8.28
CA LYS A 91 16.54 1.78 -9.51
C LYS A 91 15.43 0.84 -9.98
N ALA A 92 15.62 -0.46 -9.87
CA ALA A 92 14.60 -1.44 -10.27
C ALA A 92 13.34 -1.34 -9.40
N ILE A 93 13.51 -1.10 -8.11
CA ILE A 93 12.41 -0.87 -7.17
C ILE A 93 11.69 0.44 -7.47
N GLU A 94 12.44 1.50 -7.73
CA GLU A 94 11.89 2.80 -8.14
C GLU A 94 11.03 2.67 -9.39
N ASP A 95 11.55 2.01 -10.42
CA ASP A 95 10.84 1.79 -11.68
C ASP A 95 9.57 0.94 -11.47
N TYR A 96 9.62 -0.07 -10.61
CA TYR A 96 8.46 -0.88 -10.27
C TYR A 96 7.35 -0.04 -9.64
N VAL A 97 7.68 0.79 -8.67
CA VAL A 97 6.71 1.68 -7.99
C VAL A 97 6.11 2.70 -8.97
N LEU A 98 6.92 3.31 -9.81
CA LEU A 98 6.47 4.25 -10.84
C LEU A 98 5.57 3.59 -11.88
N ASN A 99 5.90 2.37 -12.31
CA ASN A 99 5.09 1.61 -13.25
C ASN A 99 3.74 1.21 -12.65
N ASP A 100 3.66 0.85 -11.38
CA ASP A 100 2.40 0.60 -10.69
C ASP A 100 1.48 1.83 -10.75
N ARG A 101 2.03 3.01 -10.48
CA ARG A 101 1.28 4.26 -10.56
C ARG A 101 0.82 4.57 -11.97
N ILE A 102 1.70 4.44 -12.97
CA ILE A 102 1.39 4.68 -14.37
C ILE A 102 0.28 3.74 -14.84
N GLU A 103 0.36 2.46 -14.52
CA GLU A 103 -0.66 1.47 -14.85
C GLU A 103 -2.01 1.80 -14.18
N GLY A 104 -1.97 2.19 -12.91
CA GLY A 104 -3.16 2.62 -12.18
C GLY A 104 -3.89 3.77 -12.88
N VAL A 105 -3.15 4.78 -13.35
CA VAL A 105 -3.74 5.91 -14.09
C VAL A 105 -4.25 5.47 -15.46
N LYS A 106 -3.44 4.79 -16.24
CA LYS A 106 -3.75 4.46 -17.64
C LYS A 106 -4.81 3.39 -17.78
N LYS A 107 -4.69 2.30 -17.02
CA LYS A 107 -5.54 1.12 -17.14
C LYS A 107 -6.82 1.22 -16.32
N PHE A 108 -6.74 1.76 -15.12
CA PHE A 108 -7.85 1.77 -14.16
C PHE A 108 -8.40 3.15 -13.85
N LYS A 109 -7.86 4.21 -14.45
CA LYS A 109 -8.29 5.60 -14.21
C LYS A 109 -8.23 6.00 -12.73
N VAL A 110 -7.26 5.50 -11.99
CA VAL A 110 -7.04 5.85 -10.59
C VAL A 110 -6.61 7.31 -10.51
N ASN A 111 -7.28 8.10 -9.66
CA ASN A 111 -6.99 9.52 -9.42
C ASN A 111 -6.94 9.88 -7.94
N ALA A 112 -7.18 8.92 -7.07
CA ALA A 112 -7.15 9.10 -5.61
C ALA A 112 -6.86 7.78 -4.91
N THR A 113 -6.45 7.86 -3.64
CA THR A 113 -6.23 6.69 -2.79
C THR A 113 -7.08 6.78 -1.52
N PRO A 114 -7.61 5.68 -1.00
CA PRO A 114 -7.56 4.33 -1.58
C PRO A 114 -8.50 4.15 -2.79
N THR A 115 -8.09 3.33 -3.74
CA THR A 115 -8.94 2.87 -4.84
C THR A 115 -8.94 1.34 -4.83
N ILE A 116 -10.11 0.74 -4.99
CA ILE A 116 -10.29 -0.72 -5.02
C ILE A 116 -10.65 -1.15 -6.44
N ILE A 117 -9.92 -2.12 -6.95
CA ILE A 117 -10.18 -2.80 -8.22
C ILE A 117 -10.58 -4.24 -7.91
N ILE A 118 -11.71 -4.69 -8.41
CA ILE A 118 -12.22 -6.04 -8.18
C ILE A 118 -12.42 -6.72 -9.53
N ASN A 119 -11.68 -7.80 -9.77
CA ASN A 119 -11.72 -8.53 -11.04
C ASN A 119 -11.59 -7.59 -12.27
N GLY A 120 -10.65 -6.66 -12.19
CA GLY A 120 -10.36 -5.71 -13.27
C GLY A 120 -11.29 -4.51 -13.36
N LYS A 121 -12.27 -4.39 -12.48
CA LYS A 121 -13.24 -3.27 -12.47
C LYS A 121 -13.08 -2.40 -11.23
N LYS A 122 -13.12 -1.10 -11.41
CA LYS A 122 -13.07 -0.13 -10.34
C LYS A 122 -14.33 -0.21 -9.48
N PHE A 123 -14.14 -0.33 -8.17
CA PHE A 123 -15.24 -0.30 -7.20
C PHE A 123 -15.61 1.16 -6.91
N GLU A 124 -16.81 1.57 -7.32
CA GLU A 124 -17.23 2.97 -7.33
C GLU A 124 -18.15 3.37 -6.18
N LYS A 125 -18.54 2.40 -5.34
CA LYS A 125 -19.36 2.69 -4.16
C LYS A 125 -18.50 3.23 -3.01
N ALA A 126 -19.12 3.88 -2.05
CA ALA A 126 -18.45 4.32 -0.83
C ALA A 126 -17.70 3.14 -0.18
N LEU A 127 -16.41 3.34 0.10
CA LEU A 127 -15.54 2.30 0.65
C LEU A 127 -15.83 2.11 2.13
N ASN A 128 -16.70 1.17 2.41
CA ASN A 128 -16.95 0.63 3.73
C ASN A 128 -17.16 -0.89 3.63
N TYR A 129 -17.03 -1.57 4.75
CA TYR A 129 -17.11 -3.03 4.76
C TYR A 129 -18.46 -3.55 4.25
N LYS A 130 -19.57 -2.92 4.64
CA LYS A 130 -20.94 -3.32 4.23
C LYS A 130 -21.09 -3.32 2.70
N ASN A 131 -20.65 -2.26 2.04
CA ASN A 131 -20.74 -2.16 0.58
C ASN A 131 -19.83 -3.14 -0.12
N LEU A 132 -18.61 -3.30 0.38
CA LEU A 132 -17.64 -4.22 -0.17
C LEU A 132 -18.09 -5.67 -0.01
N LYS A 133 -18.54 -6.06 1.18
CA LYS A 133 -19.09 -7.38 1.47
C LYS A 133 -20.24 -7.72 0.52
N LYS A 134 -21.23 -6.85 0.41
CA LYS A 134 -22.38 -7.05 -0.49
C LYS A 134 -21.97 -7.22 -1.96
N TYR A 135 -20.92 -6.53 -2.38
CA TYR A 135 -20.41 -6.66 -3.74
C TYR A 135 -19.70 -8.00 -3.95
N LEU A 136 -18.82 -8.37 -3.02
CA LEU A 136 -18.07 -9.63 -3.09
C LEU A 136 -18.98 -10.86 -3.02
N GLU A 137 -19.99 -10.85 -2.17
CA GLU A 137 -20.96 -11.94 -2.05
C GLU A 137 -21.73 -12.21 -3.35
N LYS A 138 -21.87 -11.22 -4.22
CA LYS A 138 -22.49 -11.39 -5.55
C LYS A 138 -21.55 -12.03 -6.57
N LEU A 139 -20.25 -12.02 -6.31
CA LEU A 139 -19.24 -12.54 -7.22
C LEU A 139 -18.81 -13.98 -6.89
N ILE A 140 -19.17 -14.43 -5.71
CA ILE A 140 -18.80 -15.76 -5.18
C ILE A 140 -19.95 -16.78 -5.44
#